data_6e56261473bcf217a10d026a52206043
#
_entry.id   6e56261473bcf217a10d026a52206043
#
_cell.length_a   1.000
_cell.length_b   1.000
_cell.length_c   1.000
_cell.angle_alpha   90.00
_cell.angle_beta   90.00
_cell.angle_gamma   90.00
#
_symmetry.space_group_name_H-M   'P 1'
#
loop_
_entity.id
_entity.type
_entity.pdbx_description
1 polymer ?
#
loop_
_entity_poly.entity_id
_entity_poly.type
_entity_poly.pdbx_seq_one_letter_code
_entity_poly.pdbx_strand_id
1 'polypeptide(L)'
;MKIKWNGHASFTITSDKGIVIVTDPYDPSGYGGVLKYDPVTDRADGVLISHDHADHNYADSLSGSPQVLKGSGEIKGIQVKAIQTYHDESGGSERGPNTVFAFTVDDVNICFLGDLGHELTTEQIKAIGPVDVLLVPVGGTYTLDADGAARVVNSLKPKVAIPMHFKTEKCDLPIARVEGFLEKMDKVKKLDVSEIEISSGDLPDEGPEVWVLNHAC
;
A
#
# COMPACT_ATOMS: atom_id res chain seq x y z
N MET A 1 -10.17 -4.16 12.99
CA MET A 1 -10.27 -3.94 11.52
C MET A 1 -9.71 -5.11 10.72
N LYS A 2 -10.02 -5.19 9.40
CA LYS A 2 -9.45 -6.18 8.49
C LYS A 2 -8.60 -5.50 7.42
N ILE A 3 -7.52 -6.16 7.00
CA ILE A 3 -6.68 -5.75 5.86
C ILE A 3 -6.57 -6.94 4.92
N LYS A 4 -7.04 -6.76 3.67
CA LYS A 4 -6.96 -7.75 2.60
C LYS A 4 -6.05 -7.21 1.49
N TRP A 5 -5.05 -8.00 1.06
CA TRP A 5 -4.24 -7.67 -0.11
C TRP A 5 -4.91 -8.21 -1.37
N ASN A 6 -5.38 -7.30 -2.23
CA ASN A 6 -6.05 -7.69 -3.47
C ASN A 6 -5.05 -8.15 -4.54
N GLY A 7 -3.82 -7.72 -4.45
CA GLY A 7 -2.73 -7.91 -5.41
C GLY A 7 -2.13 -6.57 -5.82
N HIS A 8 -0.96 -6.59 -6.42
CA HIS A 8 -0.19 -5.40 -6.83
C HIS A 8 -0.04 -4.40 -5.67
N ALA A 9 -0.54 -3.15 -5.80
CA ALA A 9 -0.56 -2.14 -4.74
C ALA A 9 -1.95 -2.00 -4.08
N SER A 10 -2.92 -2.87 -4.42
CA SER A 10 -4.30 -2.71 -3.96
C SER A 10 -4.58 -3.46 -2.66
N PHE A 11 -5.17 -2.75 -1.70
CA PHE A 11 -5.68 -3.31 -0.45
C PHE A 11 -7.13 -2.91 -0.22
N THR A 12 -7.88 -3.79 0.44
CA THR A 12 -9.19 -3.49 1.01
C THR A 12 -9.06 -3.46 2.53
N ILE A 13 -9.36 -2.31 3.14
CA ILE A 13 -9.29 -2.07 4.57
C ILE A 13 -10.71 -1.89 5.09
N THR A 14 -11.15 -2.76 6.01
CA THR A 14 -12.51 -2.74 6.57
C THR A 14 -12.44 -2.46 8.08
N SER A 15 -13.05 -1.37 8.51
CA SER A 15 -13.14 -1.03 9.93
C SER A 15 -14.13 -1.93 10.66
N ASP A 16 -14.04 -1.99 11.98
CA ASP A 16 -15.00 -2.72 12.85
C ASP A 16 -16.44 -2.17 12.72
N LYS A 17 -16.59 -0.92 12.25
CA LYS A 17 -17.88 -0.30 11.93
C LYS A 17 -18.38 -0.60 10.52
N GLY A 18 -17.65 -1.40 9.74
CA GLY A 18 -18.00 -1.77 8.37
C GLY A 18 -17.71 -0.68 7.33
N ILE A 19 -16.89 0.34 7.64
CA ILE A 19 -16.41 1.30 6.65
C ILE A 19 -15.31 0.63 5.82
N VAL A 20 -15.44 0.68 4.50
CA VAL A 20 -14.53 0.02 3.56
C VAL A 20 -13.76 1.06 2.75
N ILE A 21 -12.42 1.02 2.84
CA ILE A 21 -11.49 1.84 2.05
C ILE A 21 -10.68 0.91 1.16
N VAL A 22 -10.60 1.22 -0.14
CA VAL A 22 -9.74 0.52 -1.09
C VAL A 22 -8.59 1.44 -1.50
N THR A 23 -7.37 0.91 -1.56
CA THR A 23 -6.21 1.62 -2.11
C THR A 23 -5.93 1.13 -3.52
N ASP A 24 -5.56 2.04 -4.42
CA ASP A 24 -5.03 1.79 -5.76
C ASP A 24 -5.61 0.56 -6.47
N PRO A 25 -6.93 0.52 -6.78
CA PRO A 25 -7.49 -0.56 -7.59
C PRO A 25 -6.92 -0.50 -9.01
N TYR A 26 -6.50 -1.64 -9.54
CA TYR A 26 -5.85 -1.77 -10.84
C TYR A 26 -6.84 -2.17 -11.94
N ASP A 27 -6.56 -1.75 -13.18
CA ASP A 27 -7.21 -2.26 -14.39
C ASP A 27 -6.45 -3.51 -14.89
N PRO A 28 -7.04 -4.72 -14.82
CA PRO A 28 -6.40 -5.94 -15.33
C PRO A 28 -6.06 -5.88 -16.81
N SER A 29 -6.77 -5.06 -17.60
CA SER A 29 -6.50 -4.86 -19.03
C SER A 29 -5.43 -3.82 -19.30
N GLY A 30 -5.04 -3.04 -18.30
CA GLY A 30 -4.02 -2.01 -18.39
C GLY A 30 -2.67 -2.57 -18.82
N TYR A 31 -1.90 -1.77 -19.53
CA TYR A 31 -0.56 -2.14 -20.04
C TYR A 31 -0.53 -3.48 -20.80
N GLY A 32 -1.62 -3.82 -21.52
CA GLY A 32 -1.71 -5.05 -22.31
C GLY A 32 -1.94 -6.32 -21.49
N GLY A 33 -2.52 -6.21 -20.30
CA GLY A 33 -2.88 -7.34 -19.45
C GLY A 33 -1.68 -7.99 -18.74
N VAL A 34 -0.69 -7.21 -18.38
CA VAL A 34 0.48 -7.70 -17.60
C VAL A 34 0.13 -8.01 -16.14
N LEU A 35 -0.96 -7.44 -15.63
CA LEU A 35 -1.56 -7.79 -14.35
C LEU A 35 -2.68 -8.81 -14.61
N LYS A 36 -2.47 -10.05 -14.19
CA LYS A 36 -3.39 -11.17 -14.40
C LYS A 36 -4.28 -11.42 -13.17
N TYR A 37 -4.30 -10.49 -12.23
CA TYR A 37 -5.21 -10.53 -11.09
C TYR A 37 -6.66 -10.33 -11.57
N ASP A 38 -7.61 -10.91 -10.88
CA ASP A 38 -9.01 -10.60 -11.10
C ASP A 38 -9.29 -9.13 -10.66
N PRO A 39 -10.27 -8.44 -11.30
CA PRO A 39 -10.56 -7.06 -10.94
C PRO A 39 -11.05 -6.96 -9.48
N VAL A 40 -10.64 -5.89 -8.80
CA VAL A 40 -11.14 -5.58 -7.45
C VAL A 40 -12.59 -5.09 -7.58
N THR A 41 -13.55 -5.87 -7.08
CA THR A 41 -15.00 -5.59 -7.20
C THR A 41 -15.67 -5.33 -5.85
N ASP A 42 -14.90 -5.15 -4.81
CA ASP A 42 -15.40 -4.92 -3.46
C ASP A 42 -16.38 -3.73 -3.42
N ARG A 43 -17.35 -3.79 -2.49
CA ARG A 43 -18.12 -2.61 -2.15
C ARG A 43 -17.20 -1.69 -1.32
N ALA A 44 -17.02 -0.46 -1.76
CA ALA A 44 -16.20 0.51 -1.06
C ALA A 44 -17.01 1.77 -0.68
N ASP A 45 -16.64 2.38 0.43
CA ASP A 45 -17.11 3.69 0.87
C ASP A 45 -16.14 4.79 0.41
N GLY A 46 -14.85 4.47 0.30
CA GLY A 46 -13.83 5.34 -0.21
C GLY A 46 -12.72 4.62 -0.95
N VAL A 47 -12.06 5.36 -1.83
CA VAL A 47 -10.89 4.90 -2.60
C VAL A 47 -9.77 5.91 -2.46
N LEU A 48 -8.59 5.45 -2.15
CA LEU A 48 -7.36 6.25 -2.15
C LEU A 48 -6.58 5.92 -3.42
N ILE A 49 -6.32 6.93 -4.25
CA ILE A 49 -5.55 6.81 -5.50
C ILE A 49 -4.26 7.59 -5.34
N SER A 50 -3.13 6.88 -5.32
CA SER A 50 -1.81 7.46 -5.14
C SER A 50 -1.36 8.28 -6.35
N HIS A 51 -1.71 7.81 -7.57
CA HIS A 51 -1.39 8.46 -8.84
C HIS A 51 -2.22 7.91 -10.01
N ASP A 52 -2.10 8.52 -11.19
CA ASP A 52 -3.02 8.25 -12.32
C ASP A 52 -2.47 7.21 -13.34
N HIS A 53 -1.76 6.17 -12.90
CA HIS A 53 -1.44 5.04 -13.76
C HIS A 53 -2.57 4.00 -13.78
N ALA A 54 -2.74 3.28 -14.90
CA ALA A 54 -3.84 2.33 -15.08
C ALA A 54 -3.85 1.17 -14.07
N ASP A 55 -2.71 0.83 -13.54
CA ASP A 55 -2.54 -0.19 -12.50
C ASP A 55 -2.79 0.33 -11.07
N HIS A 56 -3.28 1.58 -10.91
CA HIS A 56 -3.55 2.19 -9.61
C HIS A 56 -4.86 2.99 -9.50
N ASN A 57 -5.54 3.30 -10.62
CA ASN A 57 -6.66 4.25 -10.61
C ASN A 57 -8.00 3.69 -11.12
N TYR A 58 -8.19 2.37 -11.15
CA TYR A 58 -9.39 1.73 -11.72
C TYR A 58 -10.54 1.66 -10.70
N ALA A 59 -10.96 2.82 -10.17
CA ALA A 59 -12.06 2.92 -9.21
C ALA A 59 -13.42 2.46 -9.77
N ASP A 60 -13.59 2.47 -11.09
CA ASP A 60 -14.82 2.07 -11.77
C ASP A 60 -15.15 0.58 -11.60
N SER A 61 -14.19 -0.26 -11.22
CA SER A 61 -14.42 -1.67 -10.91
C SER A 61 -15.17 -1.89 -9.60
N LEU A 62 -15.13 -0.92 -8.70
CA LEU A 62 -15.68 -1.02 -7.36
C LEU A 62 -17.19 -0.78 -7.33
N SER A 63 -17.89 -1.46 -6.43
CA SER A 63 -19.30 -1.21 -6.17
C SER A 63 -19.50 -0.25 -4.99
N GLY A 64 -20.71 0.33 -4.84
CA GLY A 64 -21.04 1.21 -3.72
C GLY A 64 -20.86 2.70 -3.98
N SER A 65 -20.42 3.12 -5.17
CA SER A 65 -20.14 4.54 -5.51
C SER A 65 -19.21 5.22 -4.51
N PRO A 66 -17.98 4.72 -4.35
CA PRO A 66 -17.05 5.22 -3.34
C PRO A 66 -16.66 6.68 -3.59
N GLN A 67 -16.35 7.39 -2.50
CA GLN A 67 -15.68 8.69 -2.58
C GLN A 67 -14.21 8.48 -2.98
N VAL A 68 -13.78 9.06 -4.11
CA VAL A 68 -12.39 8.98 -4.57
C VAL A 68 -11.57 10.13 -3.97
N LEU A 69 -10.48 9.81 -3.30
CA LEU A 69 -9.50 10.76 -2.79
C LEU A 69 -8.15 10.58 -3.50
N LYS A 70 -7.64 11.68 -4.07
CA LYS A 70 -6.27 11.83 -4.60
C LYS A 70 -5.45 12.83 -3.77
N GLY A 71 -6.02 13.31 -2.67
CA GLY A 71 -5.46 14.29 -1.74
C GLY A 71 -6.02 14.07 -0.35
N SER A 72 -5.69 14.98 0.59
CA SER A 72 -6.24 14.92 1.94
C SER A 72 -7.76 15.10 1.94
N GLY A 73 -8.45 14.38 2.82
CA GLY A 73 -9.91 14.42 2.92
C GLY A 73 -10.43 13.56 4.06
N GLU A 74 -11.72 13.22 4.00
CA GLU A 74 -12.39 12.40 4.99
C GLU A 74 -13.26 11.36 4.29
N ILE A 75 -13.25 10.11 4.76
CA ILE A 75 -14.15 9.04 4.34
C ILE A 75 -14.94 8.57 5.54
N LYS A 76 -16.22 8.94 5.63
CA LYS A 76 -17.14 8.55 6.71
C LYS A 76 -16.56 8.71 8.12
N GLY A 77 -15.90 9.85 8.39
CA GLY A 77 -15.30 10.18 9.68
C GLY A 77 -13.82 9.76 9.82
N ILE A 78 -13.29 8.97 8.89
CA ILE A 78 -11.86 8.63 8.84
C ILE A 78 -11.12 9.76 8.13
N GLN A 79 -10.28 10.48 8.89
CA GLN A 79 -9.42 11.54 8.33
C GLN A 79 -8.25 10.93 7.58
N VAL A 80 -8.05 11.35 6.33
CA VAL A 80 -6.96 10.90 5.45
C VAL A 80 -6.03 12.07 5.18
N LYS A 81 -4.77 11.92 5.54
CA LYS A 81 -3.70 12.86 5.16
C LYS A 81 -3.05 12.37 3.87
N ALA A 82 -2.80 13.28 2.94
CA ALA A 82 -2.04 13.04 1.72
C ALA A 82 -0.71 13.78 1.81
N ILE A 83 0.38 13.06 1.60
CA ILE A 83 1.74 13.58 1.58
C ILE A 83 2.29 13.44 0.17
N GLN A 84 2.67 14.55 -0.46
CA GLN A 84 3.22 14.55 -1.80
C GLN A 84 4.60 13.92 -1.84
N THR A 85 4.79 12.98 -2.73
CA THR A 85 6.05 12.30 -3.02
C THR A 85 6.18 12.09 -4.53
N TYR A 86 7.17 11.32 -4.95
CA TYR A 86 7.42 11.07 -6.38
C TYR A 86 7.59 9.58 -6.64
N HIS A 87 7.27 9.20 -7.87
CA HIS A 87 7.39 7.83 -8.37
C HIS A 87 8.81 7.51 -8.91
N ASP A 88 9.78 8.40 -8.66
CA ASP A 88 11.17 8.28 -9.06
C ASP A 88 12.10 9.10 -8.14
N GLU A 89 13.41 8.92 -8.27
CA GLU A 89 14.43 9.67 -7.53
C GLU A 89 14.72 11.05 -8.13
N SER A 90 14.14 11.35 -9.30
CA SER A 90 14.40 12.57 -10.10
C SER A 90 13.33 13.65 -9.86
N GLY A 91 12.60 13.60 -8.72
CA GLY A 91 11.57 14.58 -8.38
C GLY A 91 10.33 14.50 -9.28
N GLY A 92 9.98 13.31 -9.75
CA GLY A 92 8.82 13.07 -10.59
C GLY A 92 9.03 13.35 -12.08
N SER A 93 10.26 13.62 -12.51
CA SER A 93 10.52 13.97 -13.92
C SER A 93 10.46 12.76 -14.86
N GLU A 94 10.56 11.54 -14.34
CA GLU A 94 10.55 10.31 -15.13
C GLU A 94 9.18 9.62 -15.09
N ARG A 95 8.56 9.50 -13.91
CA ARG A 95 7.32 8.73 -13.70
C ARG A 95 6.18 9.53 -13.06
N GLY A 96 6.45 10.79 -12.71
CA GLY A 96 5.44 11.70 -12.18
C GLY A 96 5.31 11.72 -10.66
N PRO A 97 4.25 12.38 -10.16
CA PRO A 97 3.96 12.48 -8.74
C PRO A 97 3.42 11.16 -8.19
N ASN A 98 3.61 10.95 -6.90
CA ASN A 98 2.98 9.91 -6.09
C ASN A 98 2.43 10.54 -4.81
N THR A 99 1.36 10.00 -4.27
CA THR A 99 0.76 10.43 -3.01
C THR A 99 0.84 9.32 -1.98
N VAL A 100 1.50 9.60 -0.87
CA VAL A 100 1.47 8.75 0.32
C VAL A 100 0.24 9.11 1.15
N PHE A 101 -0.52 8.12 1.59
CA PHE A 101 -1.68 8.32 2.46
C PHE A 101 -1.41 7.82 3.87
N ALA A 102 -1.74 8.65 4.88
CA ALA A 102 -1.69 8.30 6.29
C ALA A 102 -3.05 8.53 6.93
N PHE A 103 -3.60 7.50 7.57
CA PHE A 103 -4.94 7.54 8.19
C PHE A 103 -5.03 6.54 9.34
N THR A 104 -6.01 6.73 10.22
CA THR A 104 -6.22 5.86 11.39
C THR A 104 -7.55 5.13 11.25
N VAL A 105 -7.54 3.81 11.41
CA VAL A 105 -8.73 2.96 11.44
C VAL A 105 -8.69 2.13 12.72
N ASP A 106 -9.75 2.19 13.53
CA ASP A 106 -9.89 1.42 14.78
C ASP A 106 -8.64 1.49 15.67
N ASP A 107 -8.14 2.73 15.89
CA ASP A 107 -6.94 3.06 16.69
C ASP A 107 -5.61 2.49 16.13
N VAL A 108 -5.57 2.06 14.88
CA VAL A 108 -4.35 1.63 14.16
C VAL A 108 -3.98 2.65 13.09
N ASN A 109 -2.75 3.18 13.15
CA ASN A 109 -2.22 4.12 12.19
C ASN A 109 -1.68 3.39 10.97
N ILE A 110 -2.28 3.61 9.81
CA ILE A 110 -1.92 2.99 8.54
C ILE A 110 -1.21 4.02 7.67
N CYS A 111 -0.11 3.63 7.04
CA CYS A 111 0.55 4.40 6.01
C CYS A 111 0.61 3.57 4.72
N PHE A 112 0.03 4.09 3.64
CA PHE A 112 0.08 3.53 2.30
C PHE A 112 1.02 4.35 1.45
N LEU A 113 2.10 3.74 0.93
CA LEU A 113 3.16 4.45 0.22
C LEU A 113 2.89 4.63 -1.28
N GLY A 114 1.85 3.96 -1.84
CA GLY A 114 1.66 3.93 -3.30
C GLY A 114 2.92 3.43 -4.01
N ASP A 115 3.25 4.05 -5.11
CA ASP A 115 4.45 3.74 -5.89
C ASP A 115 5.62 4.67 -5.54
N LEU A 116 5.91 4.81 -4.25
CA LEU A 116 7.03 5.60 -3.78
C LEU A 116 8.34 5.14 -4.46
N GLY A 117 9.04 6.07 -5.13
CA GLY A 117 10.25 5.81 -5.88
C GLY A 117 11.53 6.37 -5.27
N HIS A 118 11.48 6.97 -4.08
CA HIS A 118 12.64 7.59 -3.41
C HIS A 118 12.59 7.44 -1.89
N GLU A 119 13.69 7.69 -1.20
CA GLU A 119 13.71 7.75 0.26
C GLU A 119 12.93 8.97 0.76
N LEU A 120 12.23 8.82 1.88
CA LEU A 120 11.45 9.91 2.47
C LEU A 120 12.35 10.95 3.12
N THR A 121 12.04 12.22 2.90
CA THR A 121 12.69 13.33 3.63
C THR A 121 12.22 13.39 5.08
N THR A 122 12.98 14.08 5.91
CA THR A 122 12.61 14.31 7.33
C THR A 122 11.25 14.99 7.45
N GLU A 123 10.94 15.93 6.55
CA GLU A 123 9.67 16.64 6.51
C GLU A 123 8.51 15.71 6.15
N GLN A 124 8.71 14.80 5.18
CA GLN A 124 7.71 13.81 4.80
C GLN A 124 7.46 12.81 5.94
N ILE A 125 8.50 12.30 6.58
CA ILE A 125 8.38 11.42 7.76
C ILE A 125 7.60 12.11 8.88
N LYS A 126 7.91 13.39 9.18
CA LYS A 126 7.20 14.17 10.18
C LYS A 126 5.73 14.40 9.81
N ALA A 127 5.42 14.62 8.53
CA ALA A 127 4.06 14.82 8.03
C ALA A 127 3.23 13.53 8.11
N ILE A 128 3.83 12.37 7.80
CA ILE A 128 3.23 11.04 7.97
C ILE A 128 2.86 10.83 9.45
N GLY A 129 3.78 11.03 10.36
CA GLY A 129 3.59 10.82 11.80
C GLY A 129 3.80 9.36 12.20
N PRO A 130 3.22 8.91 13.36
CA PRO A 130 3.36 7.54 13.83
C PRO A 130 2.69 6.55 12.86
N VAL A 131 3.34 5.41 12.65
CA VAL A 131 2.86 4.34 11.77
C VAL A 131 2.85 3.02 12.53
N ASP A 132 1.69 2.38 12.61
CA ASP A 132 1.55 1.03 13.14
C ASP A 132 1.68 -0.01 12.01
N VAL A 133 0.98 0.21 10.88
CA VAL A 133 1.00 -0.66 9.70
C VAL A 133 1.44 0.13 8.48
N LEU A 134 2.52 -0.32 7.84
CA LEU A 134 3.08 0.26 6.64
C LEU A 134 2.82 -0.65 5.44
N LEU A 135 2.16 -0.16 4.38
CA LEU A 135 2.00 -0.82 3.10
C LEU A 135 3.08 -0.29 2.16
N VAL A 136 4.09 -1.12 1.83
CA VAL A 136 5.35 -0.68 1.22
C VAL A 136 5.65 -1.39 -0.10
N PRO A 137 5.91 -0.66 -1.21
CA PRO A 137 6.33 -1.27 -2.48
C PRO A 137 7.78 -1.75 -2.36
N VAL A 138 8.07 -2.95 -2.89
CA VAL A 138 9.39 -3.59 -2.76
C VAL A 138 9.93 -4.19 -4.06
N GLY A 139 9.20 -4.05 -5.17
CA GLY A 139 9.53 -4.73 -6.44
C GLY A 139 10.63 -4.06 -7.25
N GLY A 140 11.03 -2.86 -6.93
CA GLY A 140 12.02 -2.12 -7.73
C GLY A 140 11.55 -1.79 -9.14
N THR A 141 12.48 -1.46 -10.03
CA THR A 141 12.29 -1.04 -11.43
C THR A 141 11.47 0.26 -11.56
N TYR A 142 10.29 0.31 -10.99
CA TYR A 142 9.39 1.45 -11.00
C TYR A 142 9.29 2.13 -9.63
N THR A 143 9.44 1.38 -8.54
CA THR A 143 9.28 1.81 -7.15
C THR A 143 10.57 1.62 -6.37
N LEU A 144 10.52 1.75 -5.06
CA LEU A 144 11.61 1.35 -4.18
C LEU A 144 12.05 -0.09 -4.47
N ASP A 145 13.34 -0.29 -4.60
CA ASP A 145 13.94 -1.62 -4.57
C ASP A 145 14.01 -2.18 -3.14
N ALA A 146 14.52 -3.39 -2.99
CA ALA A 146 14.62 -4.07 -1.69
C ALA A 146 15.41 -3.26 -0.65
N ASP A 147 16.51 -2.62 -1.04
CA ASP A 147 17.35 -1.82 -0.15
C ASP A 147 16.67 -0.49 0.21
N GLY A 148 16.08 0.20 -0.77
CA GLY A 148 15.30 1.42 -0.57
C GLY A 148 14.09 1.19 0.34
N ALA A 149 13.35 0.11 0.11
CA ALA A 149 12.21 -0.28 0.95
C ALA A 149 12.63 -0.55 2.39
N ALA A 150 13.72 -1.30 2.61
CA ALA A 150 14.26 -1.54 3.95
C ALA A 150 14.67 -0.24 4.66
N ARG A 151 15.31 0.72 3.94
CA ARG A 151 15.64 2.04 4.51
C ARG A 151 14.40 2.84 4.90
N VAL A 152 13.35 2.83 4.07
CA VAL A 152 12.08 3.52 4.37
C VAL A 152 11.39 2.88 5.58
N VAL A 153 11.32 1.55 5.66
CA VAL A 153 10.80 0.83 6.83
C VAL A 153 11.58 1.22 8.10
N ASN A 154 12.91 1.23 8.05
CA ASN A 154 13.76 1.58 9.19
C ASN A 154 13.63 3.06 9.58
N SER A 155 13.29 3.96 8.67
CA SER A 155 13.09 5.38 8.96
C SER A 155 11.73 5.67 9.59
N LEU A 156 10.67 5.00 9.13
CA LEU A 156 9.29 5.14 9.65
C LEU A 156 9.07 4.31 10.92
N LYS A 157 9.82 3.22 11.11
CA LYS A 157 9.75 2.30 12.26
C LYS A 157 8.33 1.83 12.57
N PRO A 158 7.60 1.27 11.58
CA PRO A 158 6.28 0.74 11.84
C PRO A 158 6.36 -0.49 12.76
N LYS A 159 5.25 -0.86 13.39
CA LYS A 159 5.16 -2.15 14.08
C LYS A 159 5.12 -3.31 13.08
N VAL A 160 4.37 -3.12 12.00
CA VAL A 160 4.22 -4.11 10.92
C VAL A 160 4.46 -3.44 9.56
N ALA A 161 5.25 -4.07 8.69
CA ALA A 161 5.39 -3.73 7.29
C ALA A 161 4.79 -4.84 6.42
N ILE A 162 3.87 -4.49 5.54
CA ILE A 162 3.26 -5.41 4.56
C ILE A 162 3.80 -5.05 3.19
N PRO A 163 4.63 -5.91 2.57
CA PRO A 163 5.16 -5.66 1.24
C PRO A 163 4.08 -5.77 0.17
N MET A 164 4.19 -4.94 -0.85
CA MET A 164 3.32 -4.91 -2.02
C MET A 164 4.13 -4.59 -3.29
N HIS A 165 3.47 -4.53 -4.45
CA HIS A 165 4.05 -4.15 -5.74
C HIS A 165 5.33 -4.94 -6.07
N PHE A 166 5.27 -6.26 -5.92
CA PHE A 166 6.35 -7.19 -6.24
C PHE A 166 5.89 -8.30 -7.18
N LYS A 167 6.83 -9.00 -7.81
CA LYS A 167 6.56 -10.07 -8.76
C LYS A 167 5.85 -11.24 -8.11
N THR A 168 4.65 -11.55 -8.59
CA THR A 168 3.89 -12.76 -8.31
C THR A 168 3.72 -13.57 -9.60
N GLU A 169 3.07 -14.73 -9.54
CA GLU A 169 2.70 -15.52 -10.72
C GLU A 169 1.62 -14.83 -11.58
N LYS A 170 0.87 -13.88 -11.00
CA LYS A 170 -0.14 -13.07 -11.70
C LYS A 170 0.38 -11.71 -12.19
N CYS A 171 1.67 -11.40 -12.04
CA CYS A 171 2.25 -10.13 -12.45
C CYS A 171 3.39 -10.36 -13.45
N ASP A 172 3.24 -9.94 -14.71
CA ASP A 172 4.27 -10.06 -15.76
C ASP A 172 5.18 -8.82 -15.87
N LEU A 173 4.99 -7.80 -15.04
CA LEU A 173 5.90 -6.67 -14.99
C LEU A 173 7.34 -7.11 -14.70
N PRO A 174 8.36 -6.41 -15.22
CA PRO A 174 9.78 -6.70 -14.98
C PRO A 174 10.25 -6.19 -13.61
N ILE A 175 9.56 -6.58 -12.54
CA ILE A 175 9.84 -6.20 -11.15
C ILE A 175 10.36 -7.41 -10.37
N ALA A 176 11.06 -7.15 -9.26
CA ALA A 176 11.64 -8.18 -8.42
C ALA A 176 10.57 -8.90 -7.58
N ARG A 177 10.89 -10.12 -7.13
CA ARG A 177 10.14 -10.86 -6.14
C ARG A 177 10.38 -10.30 -4.74
N VAL A 178 9.52 -10.66 -3.80
CA VAL A 178 9.57 -10.18 -2.42
C VAL A 178 10.82 -10.64 -1.66
N GLU A 179 11.44 -11.75 -2.05
CA GLU A 179 12.53 -12.40 -1.32
C GLU A 179 13.71 -11.45 -1.07
N GLY A 180 14.09 -10.62 -2.05
CA GLY A 180 15.19 -9.66 -1.90
C GLY A 180 14.94 -8.64 -0.77
N PHE A 181 13.69 -8.24 -0.55
CA PHE A 181 13.32 -7.39 0.58
C PHE A 181 13.32 -8.18 1.90
N LEU A 182 12.80 -9.41 1.89
CA LEU A 182 12.76 -10.23 3.11
C LEU A 182 14.15 -10.52 3.67
N GLU A 183 15.17 -10.67 2.81
CA GLU A 183 16.59 -10.87 3.22
C GLU A 183 17.19 -9.65 3.96
N LYS A 184 16.56 -8.47 3.84
CA LYS A 184 16.99 -7.23 4.52
C LYS A 184 16.32 -7.02 5.87
N MET A 185 15.36 -7.87 6.24
CA MET A 185 14.53 -7.70 7.42
C MET A 185 14.75 -8.83 8.44
N ASP A 186 14.87 -8.47 9.71
CA ASP A 186 15.20 -9.44 10.77
C ASP A 186 14.01 -10.33 11.17
N LYS A 187 12.78 -9.78 11.12
CA LYS A 187 11.58 -10.47 11.59
C LYS A 187 10.59 -10.59 10.43
N VAL A 188 10.40 -11.79 9.92
CA VAL A 188 9.51 -12.06 8.76
C VAL A 188 8.51 -13.16 9.11
N LYS A 189 7.23 -12.91 8.82
CA LYS A 189 6.13 -13.87 8.92
C LYS A 189 5.43 -14.01 7.56
N LYS A 190 5.43 -15.20 6.96
CA LYS A 190 4.59 -15.54 5.81
C LYS A 190 3.28 -16.09 6.36
N LEU A 191 2.17 -15.42 6.10
CA LEU A 191 0.89 -15.71 6.78
C LEU A 191 0.01 -16.70 6.02
N ASP A 192 0.31 -16.98 4.75
CA ASP A 192 -0.43 -17.89 3.87
C ASP A 192 -1.95 -17.60 3.77
N VAL A 193 -2.33 -16.35 4.03
CA VAL A 193 -3.69 -15.81 3.91
C VAL A 193 -3.66 -14.52 3.11
N SER A 194 -4.79 -14.16 2.49
CA SER A 194 -4.94 -12.90 1.77
C SER A 194 -5.54 -11.77 2.62
N GLU A 195 -6.16 -12.11 3.75
CA GLU A 195 -6.80 -11.19 4.69
C GLU A 195 -6.35 -11.49 6.11
N ILE A 196 -6.07 -10.44 6.87
CA ILE A 196 -5.82 -10.50 8.31
C ILE A 196 -6.84 -9.65 9.05
N GLU A 197 -7.20 -10.08 10.25
CA GLU A 197 -7.95 -9.27 11.21
C GLU A 197 -7.00 -8.85 12.32
N ILE A 198 -6.91 -7.54 12.58
CA ILE A 198 -5.98 -6.97 13.56
C ILE A 198 -6.64 -5.86 14.37
N SER A 199 -6.23 -5.75 15.61
CA SER A 199 -6.48 -4.62 16.49
C SER A 199 -5.17 -4.02 16.99
N SER A 200 -5.20 -2.89 17.67
CA SER A 200 -4.00 -2.31 18.28
C SER A 200 -3.30 -3.24 19.28
N GLY A 201 -4.04 -4.17 19.90
CA GLY A 201 -3.51 -5.16 20.84
C GLY A 201 -2.84 -6.37 20.18
N ASP A 202 -3.07 -6.61 18.88
CA ASP A 202 -2.47 -7.73 18.14
C ASP A 202 -1.12 -7.37 17.51
N LEU A 203 -0.79 -6.08 17.51
CA LEU A 203 0.46 -5.58 16.92
C LEU A 203 1.65 -5.88 17.83
N PRO A 204 2.84 -6.21 17.27
CA PRO A 204 4.02 -6.47 18.08
C PRO A 204 4.42 -5.25 18.91
N ASP A 205 4.90 -5.49 20.13
CA ASP A 205 5.41 -4.44 21.02
C ASP A 205 6.64 -3.77 20.42
N GLU A 206 7.50 -4.57 19.74
CA GLU A 206 8.71 -4.13 19.07
C GLU A 206 8.68 -4.49 17.58
N GLY A 207 8.67 -3.48 16.71
CA GLY A 207 8.77 -3.64 15.25
C GLY A 207 10.16 -3.27 14.72
N PRO A 208 10.33 -3.28 13.39
CA PRO A 208 9.34 -3.74 12.41
C PRO A 208 9.30 -5.27 12.28
N GLU A 209 8.10 -5.83 12.21
CA GLU A 209 7.90 -7.18 11.68
C GLU A 209 7.37 -7.09 10.24
N VAL A 210 7.86 -7.93 9.34
CA VAL A 210 7.32 -8.03 7.97
C VAL A 210 6.28 -9.13 7.91
N TRP A 211 5.05 -8.77 7.53
CA TRP A 211 3.96 -9.73 7.33
C TRP A 211 3.66 -9.86 5.84
N VAL A 212 3.95 -11.04 5.27
CA VAL A 212 3.73 -11.32 3.85
C VAL A 212 2.37 -11.99 3.69
N LEU A 213 1.47 -11.35 2.95
CA LEU A 213 0.16 -11.89 2.59
C LEU A 213 0.22 -12.55 1.20
N ASN A 214 -0.70 -13.48 0.94
CA ASN A 214 -1.05 -13.91 -0.41
C ASN A 214 -2.00 -12.90 -1.03
N HIS A 215 -2.01 -12.76 -2.36
CA HIS A 215 -3.03 -11.94 -3.03
C HIS A 215 -4.40 -12.66 -3.03
N ALA A 216 -5.48 -11.86 -2.99
CA ALA A 216 -6.85 -12.37 -2.97
C ALA A 216 -7.44 -12.54 -4.37
N CYS A 217 -6.97 -11.76 -5.36
CA CYS A 217 -7.46 -11.72 -6.73
C CYS A 217 -6.56 -12.46 -7.71
#